data_ea52b35909a7492bdce345175d676085
#
_entry.id   ea52b35909a7492bdce345175d676085
#
_cell.length_a   1.000
_cell.length_b   1.000
_cell.length_c   1.000
_cell.angle_alpha   90.00
_cell.angle_beta   90.00
_cell.angle_gamma   90.00
#
_symmetry.space_group_name_H-M   'P 1'
#
loop_
_entity.id
_entity.type
_entity.pdbx_description
1 polymer ?
#
loop_
_entity_poly.entity_id
_entity_poly.type
_entity_poly.pdbx_seq_one_letter_code
_entity_poly.pdbx_strand_id
1 'polypeptide(L)'
;IRNATVTAIGKEYGSLCDFAELNMEGCGITQPVGATFSSSKHGVVLNGEIVKSKVVIQEITKYDLTICGVDVTSANCNDLSKIDGVSGTVKYNPGNKLLTLQGATISSNTTNAILSYIDGLMIKVIGTNNLSTAGNATLSFRSPLTIMGGGVLNAKSKSDCAIYANGTNLTIDNCTVNAESGAYGIAGKNGSSEKFTIRNATVTAIGKEYGS
;
A
#
# COMPACT_ATOMS: atom_id res chain seq x y z
N ILE A 1 -0.69 -15.79 -20.44
CA ILE A 1 0.31 -14.82 -20.93
C ILE A 1 1.49 -14.86 -19.99
N ARG A 2 2.68 -15.16 -20.53
CA ARG A 2 3.93 -15.24 -19.76
C ARG A 2 5.01 -14.48 -20.51
N ASN A 3 5.73 -13.57 -19.82
CA ASN A 3 6.88 -12.81 -20.36
C ASN A 3 6.60 -12.18 -21.74
N ALA A 4 5.39 -11.64 -21.93
CA ALA A 4 4.96 -11.09 -23.20
C ALA A 4 4.19 -9.79 -23.01
N THR A 5 4.30 -8.91 -24.00
CA THR A 5 3.44 -7.73 -24.10
C THR A 5 2.33 -8.02 -25.11
N VAL A 6 1.09 -7.84 -24.66
CA VAL A 6 -0.10 -7.96 -25.50
C VAL A 6 -0.79 -6.60 -25.54
N THR A 7 -1.10 -6.15 -26.75
CA THR A 7 -1.94 -4.96 -26.97
C THR A 7 -3.18 -5.39 -27.73
N ALA A 8 -4.35 -5.18 -27.15
CA ALA A 8 -5.63 -5.45 -27.78
C ALA A 8 -6.45 -4.16 -27.90
N ILE A 9 -7.08 -3.95 -29.03
CA ILE A 9 -7.93 -2.78 -29.30
C ILE A 9 -9.23 -3.28 -29.91
N GLY A 10 -10.35 -3.07 -29.20
CA GLY A 10 -11.70 -3.38 -29.66
C GLY A 10 -12.56 -2.11 -29.71
N LYS A 11 -13.64 -2.15 -30.46
CA LYS A 11 -14.56 -0.99 -30.57
C LYS A 11 -15.97 -1.32 -30.09
N GLU A 12 -16.59 -2.39 -30.55
CA GLU A 12 -18.00 -2.69 -30.28
C GLU A 12 -18.20 -3.65 -29.11
N TYR A 13 -17.47 -4.77 -29.09
CA TYR A 13 -17.72 -5.87 -28.15
C TYR A 13 -16.73 -5.93 -27.00
N GLY A 14 -15.58 -5.32 -27.12
CA GLY A 14 -14.51 -5.31 -26.13
C GLY A 14 -13.16 -5.55 -26.77
N SER A 15 -12.10 -5.20 -26.03
CA SER A 15 -10.74 -5.35 -26.52
C SER A 15 -10.17 -6.73 -26.22
N LEU A 16 -10.61 -7.34 -25.13
CA LEU A 16 -10.23 -8.69 -24.70
C LEU A 16 -11.44 -9.28 -23.96
N CYS A 17 -12.20 -10.12 -24.67
CA CYS A 17 -13.48 -10.64 -24.22
C CYS A 17 -13.73 -12.07 -24.72
N ASP A 18 -14.80 -12.69 -24.20
CA ASP A 18 -15.26 -14.04 -24.51
C ASP A 18 -14.32 -15.18 -24.05
N PHE A 19 -13.45 -14.89 -23.09
CA PHE A 19 -12.62 -15.91 -22.43
C PHE A 19 -13.21 -16.33 -21.09
N ALA A 20 -13.21 -17.62 -20.81
CA ALA A 20 -13.62 -18.14 -19.51
C ALA A 20 -12.66 -17.70 -18.39
N GLU A 21 -11.37 -17.62 -18.70
CA GLU A 21 -10.32 -17.18 -17.79
C GLU A 21 -9.18 -16.48 -18.52
N LEU A 22 -8.42 -15.65 -17.77
CA LEU A 22 -7.20 -15.01 -18.24
C LEU A 22 -6.07 -15.34 -17.27
N ASN A 23 -5.17 -16.23 -17.66
CA ASN A 23 -3.99 -16.59 -16.88
C ASN A 23 -2.81 -15.68 -17.26
N MET A 24 -2.27 -14.98 -16.26
CA MET A 24 -1.12 -14.08 -16.39
C MET A 24 -0.03 -14.50 -15.40
N GLU A 25 1.19 -14.76 -15.90
CA GLU A 25 2.35 -15.06 -15.07
C GLU A 25 3.43 -14.00 -15.29
N GLY A 26 3.80 -13.28 -14.22
CA GLY A 26 4.76 -12.18 -14.30
C GLY A 26 4.27 -10.98 -15.12
N CYS A 27 3.01 -11.01 -15.57
CA CYS A 27 2.38 -9.97 -16.39
C CYS A 27 1.14 -9.44 -15.68
N GLY A 28 0.69 -8.26 -16.06
CA GLY A 28 -0.54 -7.66 -15.57
C GLY A 28 -1.15 -6.67 -16.56
N ILE A 29 -2.42 -6.37 -16.38
CA ILE A 29 -3.10 -5.33 -17.15
C ILE A 29 -2.57 -3.98 -16.69
N THR A 30 -1.90 -3.25 -17.57
CA THR A 30 -1.32 -1.93 -17.27
C THR A 30 -2.11 -0.78 -17.89
N GLN A 31 -2.97 -1.07 -18.87
CA GLN A 31 -3.88 -0.11 -19.48
C GLN A 31 -5.23 -0.78 -19.81
N PRO A 32 -6.35 -0.11 -19.49
CA PRO A 32 -6.43 1.08 -18.65
C PRO A 32 -6.07 0.76 -17.20
N VAL A 33 -5.55 1.74 -16.48
CA VAL A 33 -5.17 1.58 -15.06
C VAL A 33 -6.41 1.20 -14.25
N GLY A 34 -6.28 0.18 -13.40
CA GLY A 34 -7.37 -0.34 -12.57
C GLY A 34 -8.29 -1.35 -13.29
N ALA A 35 -8.03 -1.67 -14.56
CA ALA A 35 -8.78 -2.73 -15.24
C ALA A 35 -8.37 -4.11 -14.72
N THR A 36 -9.36 -5.00 -14.63
CA THR A 36 -9.20 -6.39 -14.19
C THR A 36 -9.91 -7.34 -15.16
N PHE A 37 -9.59 -8.63 -15.12
CA PHE A 37 -10.38 -9.64 -15.82
C PHE A 37 -11.58 -10.05 -14.96
N SER A 38 -12.75 -10.08 -15.57
CA SER A 38 -13.99 -10.57 -14.96
C SER A 38 -14.41 -11.89 -15.59
N SER A 39 -14.42 -12.97 -14.82
CA SER A 39 -14.91 -14.27 -15.28
C SER A 39 -16.43 -14.27 -15.54
N SER A 40 -17.19 -13.45 -14.81
CA SER A 40 -18.64 -13.34 -15.01
C SER A 40 -19.01 -12.55 -16.27
N LYS A 41 -18.16 -11.64 -16.71
CA LYS A 41 -18.32 -10.88 -17.97
C LYS A 41 -17.44 -11.41 -19.09
N HIS A 42 -16.65 -12.48 -18.82
CA HIS A 42 -15.76 -13.13 -19.77
C HIS A 42 -14.76 -12.19 -20.46
N GLY A 43 -14.32 -11.13 -19.77
CA GLY A 43 -13.45 -10.14 -20.40
C GLY A 43 -12.81 -9.15 -19.43
N VAL A 44 -11.97 -8.27 -20.00
CA VAL A 44 -11.36 -7.19 -19.24
C VAL A 44 -12.37 -6.09 -18.98
N VAL A 45 -12.52 -5.73 -17.70
CA VAL A 45 -13.46 -4.71 -17.23
C VAL A 45 -12.74 -3.57 -16.51
N LEU A 46 -13.35 -2.39 -16.57
CA LEU A 46 -12.99 -1.22 -15.77
C LEU A 46 -14.29 -0.64 -15.18
N ASN A 47 -14.31 -0.45 -13.86
CA ASN A 47 -15.50 0.01 -13.12
C ASN A 47 -16.74 -0.87 -13.41
N GLY A 48 -16.54 -2.17 -13.57
CA GLY A 48 -17.60 -3.13 -13.85
C GLY A 48 -18.05 -3.21 -15.33
N GLU A 49 -17.55 -2.37 -16.23
CA GLU A 49 -17.91 -2.38 -17.65
C GLU A 49 -16.79 -2.95 -18.53
N ILE A 50 -17.16 -3.68 -19.60
CA ILE A 50 -16.18 -4.22 -20.57
C ILE A 50 -15.38 -3.08 -21.21
N VAL A 51 -14.07 -3.25 -21.19
CA VAL A 51 -13.14 -2.27 -21.80
C VAL A 51 -13.22 -2.36 -23.32
N LYS A 52 -13.68 -1.28 -23.96
CA LYS A 52 -13.77 -1.10 -25.41
C LYS A 52 -12.65 -0.24 -25.99
N SER A 53 -11.73 0.20 -25.15
CA SER A 53 -10.52 0.95 -25.51
C SER A 53 -9.30 0.04 -25.49
N LYS A 54 -8.12 0.61 -25.74
CA LYS A 54 -6.86 -0.13 -25.71
C LYS A 54 -6.65 -0.85 -24.35
N VAL A 55 -6.41 -2.17 -24.40
CA VAL A 55 -5.93 -2.97 -23.29
C VAL A 55 -4.45 -3.32 -23.53
N VAL A 56 -3.60 -3.09 -22.53
CA VAL A 56 -2.19 -3.52 -22.55
C VAL A 56 -1.94 -4.44 -21.38
N ILE A 57 -1.40 -5.62 -21.68
CA ILE A 57 -0.88 -6.58 -20.69
C ILE A 57 0.62 -6.66 -20.94
N GLN A 58 1.42 -6.44 -19.91
CA GLN A 58 2.87 -6.48 -20.00
C GLN A 58 3.47 -6.97 -18.71
N GLU A 59 4.77 -7.23 -18.72
CA GLU A 59 5.53 -7.60 -17.51
C GLU A 59 5.32 -6.55 -16.42
N ILE A 60 5.12 -7.04 -15.18
CA ILE A 60 5.00 -6.21 -13.99
C ILE A 60 6.12 -6.56 -13.01
N THR A 61 6.72 -5.54 -12.42
CA THR A 61 7.61 -5.68 -11.28
C THR A 61 6.79 -5.55 -10.01
N LYS A 62 6.89 -6.53 -9.12
CA LYS A 62 6.35 -6.41 -7.75
C LYS A 62 7.40 -5.72 -6.88
N TYR A 63 6.95 -4.78 -6.08
CA TYR A 63 7.75 -4.15 -5.05
C TYR A 63 7.39 -4.78 -3.70
N ASP A 64 8.36 -4.95 -2.82
CA ASP A 64 8.17 -5.58 -1.51
C ASP A 64 7.37 -4.65 -0.56
N LEU A 65 6.20 -4.24 -1.01
CA LEU A 65 5.26 -3.32 -0.38
C LEU A 65 3.83 -3.79 -0.68
N THR A 66 2.99 -3.85 0.34
CA THR A 66 1.55 -4.05 0.18
C THR A 66 0.76 -2.94 0.85
N ILE A 67 -0.37 -2.56 0.25
CA ILE A 67 -1.36 -1.64 0.80
C ILE A 67 -2.68 -2.40 0.92
N CYS A 68 -3.25 -2.49 2.12
CA CYS A 68 -4.44 -3.28 2.41
C CYS A 68 -4.34 -4.73 1.87
N GLY A 69 -3.14 -5.35 1.92
CA GLY A 69 -2.87 -6.70 1.42
C GLY A 69 -2.69 -6.81 -0.10
N VAL A 70 -2.84 -5.72 -0.85
CA VAL A 70 -2.64 -5.71 -2.31
C VAL A 70 -1.20 -5.37 -2.63
N ASP A 71 -0.54 -6.19 -3.46
CA ASP A 71 0.83 -5.92 -3.92
C ASP A 71 0.94 -4.59 -4.67
N VAL A 72 1.93 -3.80 -4.28
CA VAL A 72 2.35 -2.62 -5.05
C VAL A 72 3.27 -3.09 -6.18
N THR A 73 2.93 -2.71 -7.40
CA THR A 73 3.60 -3.17 -8.62
C THR A 73 3.85 -2.00 -9.57
N SER A 74 4.64 -2.23 -10.61
CA SER A 74 4.84 -1.24 -11.68
C SER A 74 3.55 -0.85 -12.41
N ALA A 75 2.49 -1.66 -12.30
CA ALA A 75 1.19 -1.38 -12.90
C ALA A 75 0.32 -0.42 -12.06
N ASN A 76 0.46 -0.42 -10.72
CA ASN A 76 -0.41 0.37 -9.83
C ASN A 76 0.32 1.41 -8.98
N CYS A 77 1.65 1.41 -8.92
CA CYS A 77 2.44 2.25 -8.00
C CYS A 77 2.19 3.76 -8.14
N ASN A 78 1.74 4.22 -9.30
CA ASN A 78 1.47 5.64 -9.55
C ASN A 78 0.14 6.13 -8.97
N ASP A 79 -0.83 5.23 -8.72
CA ASP A 79 -2.12 5.54 -8.11
C ASP A 79 -2.65 4.31 -7.35
N LEU A 80 -2.41 4.30 -6.04
CA LEU A 80 -2.87 3.24 -5.14
C LEU A 80 -4.26 3.53 -4.54
N SER A 81 -4.87 4.68 -4.88
CA SER A 81 -6.22 5.04 -4.40
C SER A 81 -7.33 4.15 -4.98
N LYS A 82 -7.01 3.31 -5.95
CA LYS A 82 -7.92 2.31 -6.53
C LYS A 82 -8.02 1.02 -5.72
N ILE A 83 -7.19 0.86 -4.70
CA ILE A 83 -7.25 -0.27 -3.77
C ILE A 83 -8.40 -0.03 -2.80
N ASP A 84 -9.22 -1.06 -2.55
CA ASP A 84 -10.31 -1.00 -1.58
C ASP A 84 -9.79 -0.59 -0.20
N GLY A 85 -10.49 0.36 0.43
CA GLY A 85 -10.09 0.94 1.72
C GLY A 85 -9.04 2.05 1.61
N VAL A 86 -8.66 2.47 0.39
CA VAL A 86 -7.71 3.56 0.16
C VAL A 86 -8.38 4.75 -0.50
N SER A 87 -8.13 5.96 0.03
CA SER A 87 -8.57 7.21 -0.56
C SER A 87 -7.53 8.31 -0.36
N GLY A 88 -7.72 9.45 -1.05
CA GLY A 88 -6.72 10.52 -1.11
C GLY A 88 -5.58 10.18 -2.10
N THR A 89 -4.45 10.85 -1.99
CA THR A 89 -3.29 10.55 -2.84
C THR A 89 -2.37 9.56 -2.14
N VAL A 90 -2.25 8.38 -2.72
CA VAL A 90 -1.31 7.33 -2.29
C VAL A 90 -0.55 6.84 -3.52
N LYS A 91 0.76 7.05 -3.55
CA LYS A 91 1.60 6.64 -4.69
C LYS A 91 3.01 6.25 -4.22
N TYR A 92 3.59 5.28 -4.90
CA TYR A 92 4.93 4.80 -4.63
C TYR A 92 5.85 5.06 -5.82
N ASN A 93 7.01 5.67 -5.57
CA ASN A 93 8.06 5.83 -6.56
C ASN A 93 9.22 4.87 -6.24
N PRO A 94 9.42 3.81 -7.06
CA PRO A 94 10.47 2.84 -6.81
C PRO A 94 11.89 3.39 -6.98
N GLY A 95 12.06 4.41 -7.83
CA GLY A 95 13.38 4.99 -8.11
C GLY A 95 14.05 5.63 -6.89
N ASN A 96 13.27 6.18 -5.98
CA ASN A 96 13.74 6.77 -4.73
C ASN A 96 13.13 6.12 -3.48
N LYS A 97 12.46 4.98 -3.62
CA LYS A 97 11.80 4.24 -2.53
C LYS A 97 10.85 5.12 -1.69
N LEU A 98 10.06 5.97 -2.35
CA LEU A 98 9.23 6.97 -1.71
C LEU A 98 7.74 6.63 -1.84
N LEU A 99 7.09 6.31 -0.71
CA LEU A 99 5.63 6.24 -0.59
C LEU A 99 5.11 7.62 -0.17
N THR A 100 4.34 8.26 -1.01
CA THR A 100 3.71 9.55 -0.72
C THR A 100 2.26 9.34 -0.29
N LEU A 101 1.92 9.90 0.87
CA LEU A 101 0.58 9.99 1.43
C LEU A 101 0.19 11.46 1.49
N GLN A 102 -0.90 11.86 0.83
CA GLN A 102 -1.41 13.23 0.88
C GLN A 102 -2.92 13.23 1.07
N GLY A 103 -3.35 13.65 2.25
CA GLY A 103 -4.75 13.59 2.65
C GLY A 103 -5.31 12.17 2.55
N ALA A 104 -4.47 11.17 2.80
CA ALA A 104 -4.80 9.78 2.56
C ALA A 104 -5.57 9.18 3.74
N THR A 105 -6.52 8.30 3.40
CA THR A 105 -7.11 7.35 4.35
C THR A 105 -6.85 5.95 3.83
N ILE A 106 -6.26 5.09 4.66
CA ILE A 106 -5.99 3.69 4.36
C ILE A 106 -6.57 2.85 5.50
N SER A 107 -7.58 2.03 5.20
CA SER A 107 -8.29 1.23 6.20
C SER A 107 -8.38 -0.23 5.77
N SER A 108 -7.96 -1.15 6.63
CA SER A 108 -8.03 -2.59 6.38
C SER A 108 -8.63 -3.33 7.58
N ASN A 109 -9.56 -4.23 7.30
CA ASN A 109 -10.17 -5.08 8.34
C ASN A 109 -9.48 -6.45 8.48
N THR A 110 -8.71 -6.87 7.48
CA THR A 110 -8.18 -8.25 7.38
C THR A 110 -6.66 -8.32 7.34
N THR A 111 -5.99 -7.23 6.96
CA THR A 111 -4.53 -7.18 6.78
C THR A 111 -3.95 -5.91 7.39
N ASN A 112 -2.64 -5.71 7.28
CA ASN A 112 -2.02 -4.43 7.57
C ASN A 112 -2.53 -3.37 6.58
N ALA A 113 -2.64 -2.12 7.02
CA ALA A 113 -2.88 -1.01 6.10
C ALA A 113 -1.66 -0.81 5.18
N ILE A 114 -0.45 -0.87 5.76
CA ILE A 114 0.82 -0.85 5.03
C ILE A 114 1.73 -1.93 5.60
N LEU A 115 2.25 -2.80 4.73
CA LEU A 115 3.32 -3.75 5.07
C LEU A 115 4.48 -3.59 4.09
N SER A 116 5.71 -3.42 4.63
CA SER A 116 6.91 -3.20 3.81
C SER A 116 8.07 -4.09 4.21
N TYR A 117 8.77 -4.58 3.19
CA TYR A 117 10.08 -5.22 3.29
C TYR A 117 11.17 -4.40 2.57
N ILE A 118 10.82 -3.21 2.05
CA ILE A 118 11.73 -2.35 1.29
C ILE A 118 12.76 -1.75 2.23
N ASP A 119 14.02 -2.07 2.01
CA ASP A 119 15.12 -1.44 2.73
C ASP A 119 15.24 0.05 2.38
N GLY A 120 15.18 0.91 3.43
CA GLY A 120 15.24 2.35 3.29
C GLY A 120 13.98 2.98 2.70
N LEU A 121 12.79 2.37 2.90
CA LEU A 121 11.52 2.99 2.51
C LEU A 121 11.35 4.34 3.22
N MET A 122 11.00 5.36 2.45
CA MET A 122 10.57 6.65 2.96
C MET A 122 9.06 6.81 2.78
N ILE A 123 8.34 7.15 3.85
CA ILE A 123 6.93 7.53 3.82
C ILE A 123 6.84 9.03 3.98
N LYS A 124 6.48 9.74 2.90
CA LYS A 124 6.27 11.18 2.92
C LYS A 124 4.81 11.49 3.23
N VAL A 125 4.57 12.18 4.35
CA VAL A 125 3.24 12.60 4.77
C VAL A 125 3.02 14.08 4.47
N ILE A 126 1.93 14.39 3.77
CA ILE A 126 1.52 15.76 3.39
C ILE A 126 0.08 15.95 3.86
N GLY A 127 -0.18 17.03 4.61
CA GLY A 127 -1.48 17.24 5.26
C GLY A 127 -1.76 16.16 6.30
N THR A 128 -3.01 15.84 6.56
CA THR A 128 -3.42 14.82 7.54
C THR A 128 -3.72 13.51 6.85
N ASN A 129 -3.08 12.43 7.33
CA ASN A 129 -3.24 11.08 6.79
C ASN A 129 -3.70 10.13 7.90
N ASN A 130 -4.66 9.27 7.60
CA ASN A 130 -5.28 8.37 8.57
C ASN A 130 -5.12 6.91 8.11
N LEU A 131 -4.46 6.10 8.92
CA LEU A 131 -4.31 4.68 8.71
C LEU A 131 -5.02 3.92 9.83
N SER A 132 -5.77 2.88 9.49
CA SER A 132 -6.48 2.07 10.49
C SER A 132 -6.55 0.60 10.15
N THR A 133 -6.56 -0.24 11.21
CA THR A 133 -6.77 -1.69 11.08
C THR A 133 -7.65 -2.22 12.22
N ALA A 134 -8.37 -3.32 11.94
CA ALA A 134 -9.21 -3.98 12.93
C ALA A 134 -8.42 -4.93 13.83
N GLY A 135 -7.47 -5.71 13.31
CA GLY A 135 -6.82 -6.79 14.05
C GLY A 135 -5.33 -7.00 13.76
N ASN A 136 -4.74 -6.20 12.88
CA ASN A 136 -3.33 -6.32 12.52
C ASN A 136 -2.59 -5.03 12.84
N ALA A 137 -1.27 -5.08 12.88
CA ALA A 137 -0.47 -3.87 12.94
C ALA A 137 -0.81 -2.95 11.76
N THR A 138 -1.02 -1.65 12.03
CA THR A 138 -1.47 -0.73 10.98
C THR A 138 -0.36 -0.45 9.98
N LEU A 139 0.81 -0.06 10.46
CA LEU A 139 2.06 0.03 9.69
C LEU A 139 3.04 -1.00 10.23
N SER A 140 3.40 -1.99 9.42
CA SER A 140 4.40 -3.00 9.77
C SER A 140 5.53 -3.00 8.75
N PHE A 141 6.77 -3.14 9.20
CA PHE A 141 7.93 -3.17 8.31
C PHE A 141 9.06 -4.02 8.90
N ARG A 142 9.86 -4.63 8.00
CA ARG A 142 10.98 -5.53 8.36
C ARG A 142 12.33 -5.06 7.85
N SER A 143 12.40 -3.87 7.31
CA SER A 143 13.62 -3.20 6.86
C SER A 143 13.55 -1.73 7.27
N PRO A 144 14.67 -1.00 7.41
CA PRO A 144 14.68 0.37 7.90
C PRO A 144 13.70 1.29 7.19
N LEU A 145 12.95 2.07 7.96
CA LEU A 145 11.89 2.93 7.46
C LEU A 145 12.00 4.34 8.05
N THR A 146 11.74 5.34 7.21
CA THR A 146 11.65 6.74 7.64
C THR A 146 10.28 7.32 7.32
N ILE A 147 9.62 7.93 8.31
CA ILE A 147 8.40 8.73 8.13
C ILE A 147 8.81 10.20 8.17
N MET A 148 8.41 10.98 7.15
CA MET A 148 8.84 12.36 7.01
C MET A 148 7.82 13.21 6.23
N GLY A 149 8.04 14.54 6.11
CA GLY A 149 7.34 15.35 5.10
C GLY A 149 6.48 16.51 5.62
N GLY A 150 6.54 16.83 6.91
CA GLY A 150 5.90 18.02 7.50
C GLY A 150 4.40 17.89 7.77
N GLY A 151 3.77 16.75 7.40
CA GLY A 151 2.37 16.48 7.66
C GLY A 151 2.12 15.69 8.95
N VAL A 152 0.90 15.17 9.07
CA VAL A 152 0.43 14.35 10.20
C VAL A 152 0.13 12.94 9.72
N LEU A 153 0.61 11.95 10.46
CA LEU A 153 0.23 10.55 10.32
C LEU A 153 -0.50 10.10 11.57
N ASN A 154 -1.76 9.74 11.43
CA ASN A 154 -2.54 9.07 12.46
C ASN A 154 -2.59 7.59 12.13
N ALA A 155 -2.00 6.74 12.96
CA ALA A 155 -2.03 5.29 12.81
C ALA A 155 -2.83 4.69 13.97
N LYS A 156 -3.85 3.89 13.66
CA LYS A 156 -4.73 3.30 14.65
C LYS A 156 -4.95 1.81 14.41
N SER A 157 -4.58 0.98 15.38
CA SER A 157 -4.94 -0.44 15.40
C SER A 157 -5.95 -0.71 16.53
N LYS A 158 -6.95 -1.55 16.26
CA LYS A 158 -7.92 -1.89 17.31
C LYS A 158 -7.32 -2.83 18.36
N SER A 159 -6.47 -3.79 17.97
CA SER A 159 -6.02 -4.86 18.86
C SER A 159 -4.55 -5.33 18.67
N ASP A 160 -3.77 -4.68 17.81
CA ASP A 160 -2.35 -4.98 17.60
C ASP A 160 -1.53 -3.69 17.69
N CYS A 161 -0.37 -3.58 17.09
CA CYS A 161 0.43 -2.36 17.07
C CYS A 161 -0.14 -1.32 16.08
N ALA A 162 -0.13 -0.04 16.44
CA ALA A 162 -0.36 0.99 15.44
C ALA A 162 0.84 1.09 14.49
N ILE A 163 2.07 1.06 15.02
CA ILE A 163 3.31 1.01 14.22
C ILE A 163 4.20 -0.10 14.78
N TYR A 164 4.59 -1.05 13.93
CA TYR A 164 5.43 -2.19 14.32
C TYR A 164 6.72 -2.26 13.52
N ALA A 165 7.84 -1.93 14.18
CA ALA A 165 9.20 -2.10 13.67
C ALA A 165 9.66 -3.54 13.97
N ASN A 166 9.45 -4.46 13.03
CA ASN A 166 9.69 -5.89 13.24
C ASN A 166 11.18 -6.25 13.07
N GLY A 167 11.96 -6.00 14.11
CA GLY A 167 13.39 -6.28 14.14
C GLY A 167 14.24 -5.29 13.31
N THR A 168 13.78 -4.04 13.16
CA THR A 168 14.44 -3.05 12.30
C THR A 168 14.26 -1.62 12.83
N ASN A 169 14.97 -0.67 12.23
CA ASN A 169 15.02 0.72 12.67
C ASN A 169 13.85 1.55 12.14
N LEU A 170 13.30 2.42 13.01
CA LEU A 170 12.34 3.44 12.66
C LEU A 170 12.95 4.83 12.85
N THR A 171 12.79 5.69 11.86
CA THR A 171 13.07 7.13 11.99
C THR A 171 11.80 7.93 11.73
N ILE A 172 11.50 8.89 12.59
CA ILE A 172 10.45 9.90 12.38
C ILE A 172 11.15 11.25 12.31
N ASP A 173 11.01 11.95 11.18
CA ASP A 173 11.73 13.18 10.89
C ASP A 173 10.81 14.25 10.30
N ASN A 174 10.78 15.42 10.92
CA ASN A 174 10.03 16.59 10.44
C ASN A 174 8.57 16.31 10.11
N CYS A 175 7.84 15.63 11.02
CA CYS A 175 6.39 15.37 10.90
C CYS A 175 5.77 15.13 12.29
N THR A 176 4.44 15.02 12.31
CA THR A 176 3.69 14.59 13.50
C THR A 176 3.19 13.17 13.30
N VAL A 177 3.42 12.29 14.28
CA VAL A 177 2.93 10.91 14.27
C VAL A 177 2.11 10.67 15.54
N ASN A 178 0.85 10.26 15.35
CA ASN A 178 -0.04 9.82 16.43
C ASN A 178 -0.34 8.34 16.22
N ALA A 179 0.15 7.49 17.11
CA ALA A 179 0.01 6.04 17.06
C ALA A 179 -0.85 5.58 18.25
N GLU A 180 -2.07 5.13 17.99
CA GLU A 180 -3.01 4.66 19.01
C GLU A 180 -3.36 3.18 18.77
N SER A 181 -3.35 2.38 19.82
CA SER A 181 -3.73 0.97 19.70
C SER A 181 -4.38 0.43 20.98
N GLY A 182 -5.17 -0.64 20.79
CA GLY A 182 -5.61 -1.48 21.90
C GLY A 182 -4.48 -2.24 22.59
N ALA A 183 -3.38 -2.53 21.88
CA ALA A 183 -2.18 -3.16 22.45
C ALA A 183 -1.02 -2.16 22.54
N TYR A 184 -0.23 -1.98 21.48
CA TYR A 184 0.95 -1.11 21.48
C TYR A 184 0.79 0.07 20.51
N GLY A 185 1.06 1.30 20.95
CA GLY A 185 1.13 2.46 20.07
C GLY A 185 2.23 2.30 19.03
N ILE A 186 3.49 2.28 19.47
CA ILE A 186 4.67 1.99 18.64
C ILE A 186 5.45 0.89 19.35
N ALA A 187 5.80 -0.17 18.62
CA ALA A 187 6.56 -1.28 19.17
C ALA A 187 7.69 -1.73 18.24
N GLY A 188 8.78 -2.16 18.84
CA GLY A 188 9.82 -2.98 18.23
C GLY A 188 9.58 -4.46 18.48
N LYS A 189 10.42 -5.32 17.91
CA LYS A 189 10.41 -6.76 18.18
C LYS A 189 11.17 -7.07 19.45
N ASN A 190 10.54 -7.70 20.41
CA ASN A 190 11.18 -8.10 21.66
C ASN A 190 12.45 -8.93 21.41
N GLY A 191 13.53 -8.59 22.10
CA GLY A 191 14.83 -9.26 21.99
C GLY A 191 15.67 -8.83 20.78
N SER A 192 15.27 -7.81 20.04
CA SER A 192 16.03 -7.21 18.96
C SER A 192 16.79 -5.94 19.40
N SER A 193 17.67 -5.44 18.53
CA SER A 193 18.50 -4.25 18.77
C SER A 193 18.13 -3.06 17.89
N GLU A 194 16.85 -2.98 17.48
CA GLU A 194 16.35 -1.89 16.65
C GLU A 194 16.42 -0.53 17.35
N LYS A 195 16.61 0.50 16.54
CA LYS A 195 16.67 1.88 17.02
C LYS A 195 15.44 2.65 16.58
N PHE A 196 14.85 3.37 17.52
CA PHE A 196 13.83 4.36 17.26
C PHE A 196 14.45 5.75 17.35
N THR A 197 14.39 6.51 16.25
CA THR A 197 14.99 7.83 16.13
C THR A 197 13.90 8.86 15.85
N ILE A 198 13.85 9.93 16.65
CA ILE A 198 12.93 11.05 16.46
C ILE A 198 13.77 12.33 16.23
N ARG A 199 13.49 13.03 15.13
CA ARG A 199 14.17 14.29 14.77
C ARG A 199 13.15 15.33 14.34
N ASN A 200 13.21 16.54 14.91
CA ASN A 200 12.34 17.66 14.54
C ASN A 200 10.86 17.27 14.40
N ALA A 201 10.39 16.34 15.23
CA ALA A 201 9.07 15.69 15.08
C ALA A 201 8.33 15.64 16.40
N THR A 202 7.01 15.56 16.32
CA THR A 202 6.13 15.29 17.46
C THR A 202 5.61 13.86 17.34
N VAL A 203 5.76 13.06 18.40
CA VAL A 203 5.30 11.68 18.43
C VAL A 203 4.43 11.48 19.67
N THR A 204 3.22 10.97 19.44
CA THR A 204 2.31 10.49 20.49
C THR A 204 2.08 9.01 20.27
N ALA A 205 2.39 8.18 21.26
CA ALA A 205 2.13 6.75 21.22
C ALA A 205 1.25 6.36 22.41
N ILE A 206 0.15 5.64 22.15
CA ILE A 206 -0.81 5.19 23.16
C ILE A 206 -1.09 3.71 22.95
N GLY A 207 -0.73 2.90 23.93
CA GLY A 207 -1.09 1.49 24.05
C GLY A 207 -1.98 1.29 25.28
N LYS A 208 -3.05 0.49 25.16
CA LYS A 208 -4.00 0.31 26.28
C LYS A 208 -3.70 -0.89 27.17
N GLU A 209 -3.23 -2.01 26.59
CA GLU A 209 -2.98 -3.23 27.36
C GLU A 209 -1.55 -3.33 27.89
N TYR A 210 -0.56 -2.88 27.12
CA TYR A 210 0.86 -3.08 27.44
C TYR A 210 1.67 -1.79 27.52
N GLY A 211 0.99 -0.64 27.42
CA GLY A 211 1.64 0.66 27.39
C GLY A 211 2.26 1.01 26.03
N SER A 212 3.07 2.02 26.00
CA SER A 212 3.73 2.55 24.81
C SER A 212 5.10 3.14 25.13
#